data_a54f1bc9da3c8b4fac5f1eddbdafa59d
#
_entry.id   a54f1bc9da3c8b4fac5f1eddbdafa59d
#
_cell.length_a   1.000
_cell.length_b   1.000
_cell.length_c   1.000
_cell.angle_alpha   90.00
_cell.angle_beta   90.00
_cell.angle_gamma   90.00
#
_symmetry.space_group_name_H-M   'P 1'
#
loop_
_entity.id
_entity.type
_entity.pdbx_description
1 polymer ?
#
loop_
_entity_poly.entity_id
_entity_poly.type
_entity_poly.pdbx_seq_one_letter_code
_entity_poly.pdbx_strand_id
1 'polypeptide(L)'
;MAHNDNFTMGAQGQFIRFQHAQWALVKIPGKLEDYSEGMLKSLLTLSDVMATGYHAARTARVQPGDTVFVLGDGAVGQCGIIAAKMMGAKRIISTSRHEDRRALAQEFDATDNVAERGDEGVAKLLELSDGGADAVLDAQINPGKVFTQTFGLDQIQQAYEVMDQRKTIKSYLIVEG
;
A
#
# COMPACT_ATOMS: atom_id res chain seq x y z
N MET A 1 -20.72 -14.56 -32.68
CA MET A 1 -20.70 -13.93 -31.34
C MET A 1 -19.29 -14.12 -30.79
N ALA A 2 -18.50 -13.08 -30.77
CA ALA A 2 -17.16 -13.14 -30.17
C ALA A 2 -17.36 -13.17 -28.65
N HIS A 3 -17.06 -14.30 -28.01
CA HIS A 3 -16.93 -14.36 -26.56
C HIS A 3 -15.76 -13.47 -26.16
N ASN A 4 -16.09 -12.38 -25.50
CA ASN A 4 -15.08 -11.49 -24.93
C ASN A 4 -14.62 -12.13 -23.62
N ASP A 5 -13.74 -13.13 -23.73
CA ASP A 5 -13.16 -13.89 -22.61
C ASP A 5 -12.09 -13.11 -21.83
N ASN A 6 -12.23 -11.78 -21.75
CA ASN A 6 -11.24 -10.89 -21.15
C ASN A 6 -11.34 -10.74 -19.63
N PHE A 7 -12.04 -11.64 -18.94
CA PHE A 7 -12.09 -11.59 -17.48
C PHE A 7 -10.94 -12.40 -16.88
N THR A 8 -9.95 -11.69 -16.34
CA THR A 8 -9.05 -12.24 -15.34
C THR A 8 -9.81 -12.23 -14.02
N MET A 9 -10.25 -13.39 -13.57
CA MET A 9 -10.85 -13.56 -12.25
C MET A 9 -9.80 -13.27 -11.17
N GLY A 10 -10.21 -12.84 -9.97
CA GLY A 10 -9.31 -12.58 -8.86
C GLY A 10 -8.35 -13.73 -8.58
N ALA A 11 -7.16 -13.43 -8.06
CA ALA A 11 -6.06 -14.39 -7.89
C ALA A 11 -6.12 -15.20 -6.59
N GLN A 12 -7.15 -15.04 -5.76
CA GLN A 12 -7.34 -15.81 -4.53
C GLN A 12 -8.02 -17.16 -4.84
N GLY A 13 -7.24 -18.06 -5.43
CA GLY A 13 -7.73 -19.39 -5.82
C GLY A 13 -6.59 -20.34 -6.08
N GLN A 14 -6.89 -21.64 -6.05
CA GLN A 14 -5.92 -22.70 -6.31
C GLN A 14 -5.41 -22.66 -7.76
N PHE A 15 -6.25 -22.23 -8.68
CA PHE A 15 -5.92 -22.03 -10.08
C PHE A 15 -6.47 -20.69 -10.55
N ILE A 16 -5.68 -19.99 -11.34
CA ILE A 16 -6.08 -18.73 -11.97
C ILE A 16 -5.76 -18.78 -13.47
N ARG A 17 -6.62 -18.14 -14.26
CA ARG A 17 -6.33 -17.88 -15.67
C ARG A 17 -5.59 -16.55 -15.76
N PHE A 18 -4.36 -16.57 -16.26
CA PHE A 18 -3.55 -15.37 -16.42
C PHE A 18 -3.32 -15.09 -17.91
N GLN A 19 -3.83 -13.95 -18.39
CA GLN A 19 -3.65 -13.56 -19.79
C GLN A 19 -2.22 -13.06 -20.01
N HIS A 20 -1.66 -13.38 -21.16
CA HIS A 20 -0.31 -12.96 -21.55
C HIS A 20 0.75 -13.31 -20.48
N ALA A 21 0.63 -14.48 -19.88
CA ALA A 21 1.49 -14.95 -18.79
C ALA A 21 2.99 -14.82 -19.12
N GLN A 22 3.38 -15.05 -20.37
CA GLN A 22 4.75 -14.95 -20.85
C GLN A 22 5.33 -13.52 -20.76
N TRP A 23 4.47 -12.50 -20.68
CA TRP A 23 4.87 -11.09 -20.59
C TRP A 23 4.60 -10.48 -19.22
N ALA A 24 3.57 -10.96 -18.55
CA ALA A 24 3.07 -10.36 -17.31
C ALA A 24 3.59 -11.04 -16.05
N LEU A 25 4.08 -12.29 -16.15
CA LEU A 25 4.64 -13.01 -15.03
C LEU A 25 6.16 -12.87 -14.99
N VAL A 26 6.67 -12.48 -13.84
CA VAL A 26 8.11 -12.47 -13.56
C VAL A 26 8.49 -13.75 -12.86
N LYS A 27 9.39 -14.53 -13.47
CA LYS A 27 9.88 -15.77 -12.88
C LYS A 27 10.82 -15.44 -11.72
N ILE A 28 10.49 -15.92 -10.53
CA ILE A 28 11.40 -15.92 -9.39
C ILE A 28 12.45 -17.01 -9.60
N PRO A 29 13.76 -16.75 -9.40
CA PRO A 29 14.81 -17.75 -9.53
C PRO A 29 14.62 -18.92 -8.56
N GLY A 30 15.10 -20.11 -8.93
CA GLY A 30 15.03 -21.31 -8.10
C GLY A 30 13.69 -22.04 -8.15
N LYS A 31 13.44 -22.86 -7.14
CA LYS A 31 12.22 -23.65 -6.94
C LYS A 31 11.56 -23.26 -5.62
N LEU A 32 10.31 -23.64 -5.43
CA LEU A 32 9.55 -23.33 -4.21
C LEU A 32 10.28 -23.87 -2.95
N GLU A 33 10.85 -25.05 -3.06
CA GLU A 33 11.55 -25.73 -1.97
C GLU A 33 12.85 -25.04 -1.54
N ASP A 34 13.40 -24.17 -2.38
CA ASP A 34 14.63 -23.43 -2.10
C ASP A 34 14.38 -22.24 -1.13
N TYR A 35 13.11 -21.90 -0.87
CA TYR A 35 12.73 -20.74 -0.08
C TYR A 35 12.13 -21.14 1.27
N SER A 36 12.58 -20.47 2.34
CA SER A 36 11.90 -20.56 3.63
C SER A 36 10.49 -19.93 3.59
N GLU A 37 9.63 -20.33 4.51
CA GLU A 37 8.29 -19.74 4.64
C GLU A 37 8.33 -18.20 4.81
N GLY A 38 9.29 -17.69 5.59
CA GLY A 38 9.50 -16.26 5.76
C GLY A 38 9.87 -15.55 4.46
N MET A 39 10.73 -16.18 3.65
CA MET A 39 11.09 -15.63 2.34
C MET A 39 9.91 -15.65 1.38
N LEU A 40 9.10 -16.71 1.37
CA LEU A 40 7.88 -16.76 0.55
C LEU A 40 6.88 -15.65 0.91
N LYS A 41 6.69 -15.38 2.20
CA LYS A 41 5.88 -14.25 2.68
C LYS A 41 6.45 -12.91 2.19
N SER A 42 7.76 -12.74 2.24
CA SER A 42 8.43 -11.53 1.74
C SER A 42 8.26 -11.36 0.23
N LEU A 43 8.44 -12.44 -0.54
CA LEU A 43 8.24 -12.43 -2.00
C LEU A 43 6.79 -12.08 -2.37
N LEU A 44 5.80 -12.55 -1.58
CA LEU A 44 4.40 -12.21 -1.81
C LEU A 44 4.15 -10.70 -1.70
N THR A 45 4.86 -9.98 -0.83
CA THR A 45 4.71 -8.52 -0.70
C THR A 45 5.13 -7.76 -1.95
N LEU A 46 6.01 -8.33 -2.79
CA LEU A 46 6.45 -7.72 -4.05
C LEU A 46 5.33 -7.61 -5.08
N SER A 47 4.26 -8.40 -4.93
CA SER A 47 3.10 -8.35 -5.85
C SER A 47 2.31 -7.04 -5.73
N ASP A 48 2.38 -6.34 -4.57
CA ASP A 48 1.64 -5.10 -4.34
C ASP A 48 2.33 -4.19 -3.31
N VAL A 49 2.24 -4.53 -2.01
CA VAL A 49 2.49 -3.56 -0.92
C VAL A 49 3.93 -3.05 -0.88
N MET A 50 4.92 -3.90 -1.18
CA MET A 50 6.33 -3.49 -1.23
C MET A 50 6.58 -2.61 -2.45
N ALA A 51 6.04 -3.00 -3.62
CA ALA A 51 6.15 -2.22 -4.84
C ALA A 51 5.49 -0.84 -4.67
N THR A 52 4.33 -0.78 -4.02
CA THR A 52 3.61 0.46 -3.73
C THR A 52 4.39 1.35 -2.76
N GLY A 53 4.91 0.81 -1.66
CA GLY A 53 5.76 1.55 -0.70
C GLY A 53 7.03 2.09 -1.35
N TYR A 54 7.69 1.28 -2.18
CA TYR A 54 8.87 1.70 -2.93
C TYR A 54 8.55 2.79 -3.95
N HIS A 55 7.43 2.66 -4.68
CA HIS A 55 6.98 3.67 -5.63
C HIS A 55 6.68 5.00 -4.94
N ALA A 56 6.03 4.97 -3.77
CA ALA A 56 5.76 6.16 -2.97
C ALA A 56 7.06 6.88 -2.59
N ALA A 57 8.04 6.17 -2.03
CA ALA A 57 9.33 6.75 -1.65
C ALA A 57 10.09 7.32 -2.86
N ARG A 58 10.06 6.62 -3.99
CA ARG A 58 10.68 7.09 -5.24
C ARG A 58 9.99 8.33 -5.80
N THR A 59 8.67 8.37 -5.78
CA THR A 59 7.87 9.53 -6.28
C THR A 59 8.07 10.74 -5.39
N ALA A 60 8.17 10.55 -4.06
CA ALA A 60 8.54 11.59 -3.11
C ALA A 60 10.00 12.04 -3.23
N ARG A 61 10.78 11.37 -4.10
CA ARG A 61 12.20 11.68 -4.38
C ARG A 61 13.10 11.59 -3.14
N VAL A 62 12.85 10.63 -2.28
CA VAL A 62 13.69 10.38 -1.11
C VAL A 62 15.16 10.24 -1.53
N GLN A 63 16.04 10.97 -0.84
CA GLN A 63 17.47 11.00 -1.08
C GLN A 63 18.26 10.55 0.16
N PRO A 64 19.51 10.14 -0.01
CA PRO A 64 20.40 9.89 1.13
C PRO A 64 20.53 11.13 2.02
N GLY A 65 20.30 10.94 3.32
CA GLY A 65 20.37 11.99 4.32
C GLY A 65 19.03 12.62 4.70
N ASP A 66 17.96 12.38 3.93
CA ASP A 66 16.65 12.96 4.15
C ASP A 66 16.02 12.56 5.49
N THR A 67 15.18 13.46 5.99
CA THR A 67 14.16 13.20 7.01
C THR A 67 12.85 12.89 6.30
N VAL A 68 12.27 11.71 6.58
CA VAL A 68 11.06 11.20 5.92
C VAL A 68 9.96 10.98 6.94
N PHE A 69 8.77 11.52 6.70
CA PHE A 69 7.57 11.15 7.45
C PHE A 69 6.85 10.01 6.73
N VAL A 70 6.46 8.99 7.47
CA VAL A 70 5.60 7.91 6.98
C VAL A 70 4.28 7.96 7.74
N LEU A 71 3.25 8.46 7.07
CA LEU A 71 1.91 8.60 7.62
C LEU A 71 1.09 7.37 7.32
N GLY A 72 0.90 6.53 8.33
CA GLY A 72 0.15 5.28 8.24
C GLY A 72 0.98 4.04 8.57
N ASP A 73 0.33 3.14 9.30
CA ASP A 73 0.93 1.97 9.93
C ASP A 73 0.47 0.62 9.33
N GLY A 74 -0.21 0.68 8.19
CA GLY A 74 -0.60 -0.50 7.42
C GLY A 74 0.56 -1.10 6.62
N ALA A 75 0.31 -2.19 5.89
CA ALA A 75 1.32 -2.91 5.13
C ALA A 75 2.10 -2.00 4.16
N VAL A 76 1.43 -1.07 3.47
CA VAL A 76 2.08 -0.11 2.55
C VAL A 76 2.97 0.88 3.31
N GLY A 77 2.52 1.40 4.46
CA GLY A 77 3.33 2.31 5.29
C GLY A 77 4.58 1.61 5.83
N GLN A 78 4.44 0.39 6.34
CA GLN A 78 5.57 -0.43 6.78
C GLN A 78 6.57 -0.69 5.64
N CYS A 79 6.09 -1.01 4.45
CA CYS A 79 6.94 -1.15 3.26
C CYS A 79 7.55 0.19 2.81
N GLY A 80 6.85 1.31 3.05
CA GLY A 80 7.37 2.66 2.83
C GLY A 80 8.58 2.99 3.72
N ILE A 81 8.58 2.54 4.98
CA ILE A 81 9.72 2.66 5.90
C ILE A 81 10.93 1.91 5.32
N ILE A 82 10.75 0.65 4.92
CA ILE A 82 11.80 -0.14 4.28
C ILE A 82 12.34 0.58 3.03
N ALA A 83 11.46 1.09 2.19
CA ALA A 83 11.84 1.78 0.97
C ALA A 83 12.62 3.08 1.25
N ALA A 84 12.19 3.89 2.21
CA ALA A 84 12.89 5.10 2.62
C ALA A 84 14.31 4.77 3.14
N LYS A 85 14.43 3.70 3.95
CA LYS A 85 15.73 3.20 4.40
C LYS A 85 16.61 2.75 3.24
N MET A 86 16.06 1.98 2.30
CA MET A 86 16.81 1.53 1.11
C MET A 86 17.32 2.69 0.26
N MET A 87 16.60 3.82 0.23
CA MET A 87 17.01 5.04 -0.48
C MET A 87 17.97 5.92 0.33
N GLY A 88 18.32 5.52 1.56
CA GLY A 88 19.33 6.18 2.37
C GLY A 88 18.80 7.30 3.26
N ALA A 89 17.50 7.36 3.53
CA ALA A 89 16.95 8.30 4.51
C ALA A 89 17.68 8.18 5.85
N LYS A 90 18.06 9.32 6.42
CA LYS A 90 18.77 9.39 7.70
C LYS A 90 17.82 9.30 8.89
N ARG A 91 16.65 9.90 8.76
CA ARG A 91 15.60 9.90 9.78
C ARG A 91 14.28 9.45 9.15
N ILE A 92 13.63 8.51 9.77
CA ILE A 92 12.35 7.99 9.32
C ILE A 92 11.40 8.03 10.50
N ILE A 93 10.44 8.94 10.47
CA ILE A 93 9.47 9.16 11.55
C ILE A 93 8.13 8.59 11.09
N SER A 94 7.68 7.52 11.74
CA SER A 94 6.41 6.87 11.43
C SER A 94 5.30 7.30 12.38
N THR A 95 4.05 7.19 11.94
CA THR A 95 2.89 7.48 12.77
C THR A 95 2.06 6.23 13.00
N SER A 96 1.85 5.84 14.26
CA SER A 96 0.99 4.73 14.63
C SER A 96 0.53 4.82 16.07
N ARG A 97 -0.76 4.52 16.32
CA ARG A 97 -1.31 4.35 17.68
C ARG A 97 -1.15 2.93 18.21
N HIS A 98 -0.89 1.97 17.34
CA HIS A 98 -0.81 0.55 17.67
C HIS A 98 0.61 0.19 18.07
N GLU A 99 0.77 -0.37 19.27
CA GLU A 99 2.10 -0.68 19.83
C GLU A 99 2.84 -1.74 19.01
N ASP A 100 2.14 -2.78 18.61
CA ASP A 100 2.66 -3.85 17.75
C ASP A 100 3.18 -3.32 16.41
N ARG A 101 2.45 -2.36 15.80
CA ARG A 101 2.86 -1.73 14.53
C ARG A 101 4.01 -0.75 14.71
N ARG A 102 4.10 -0.08 15.86
CA ARG A 102 5.29 0.75 16.19
C ARG A 102 6.53 -0.12 16.35
N ALA A 103 6.39 -1.25 17.06
CA ALA A 103 7.49 -2.21 17.19
C ALA A 103 7.96 -2.74 15.83
N LEU A 104 7.03 -3.08 14.93
CA LEU A 104 7.36 -3.49 13.57
C LEU A 104 8.01 -2.37 12.76
N ALA A 105 7.55 -1.12 12.90
CA ALA A 105 8.15 0.02 12.25
C ALA A 105 9.62 0.23 12.68
N GLN A 106 9.91 0.05 13.97
CA GLN A 106 11.29 0.07 14.50
C GLN A 106 12.14 -1.07 13.96
N GLU A 107 11.59 -2.28 13.86
CA GLU A 107 12.27 -3.43 13.23
C GLU A 107 12.63 -3.13 11.77
N PHE A 108 11.82 -2.34 11.08
CA PHE A 108 12.05 -1.88 9.70
C PHE A 108 12.86 -0.57 9.60
N ASP A 109 13.55 -0.20 10.68
CA ASP A 109 14.44 0.97 10.75
C ASP A 109 13.75 2.34 10.82
N ALA A 110 12.47 2.42 11.27
CA ALA A 110 11.95 3.71 11.69
C ALA A 110 12.75 4.23 12.90
N THR A 111 13.24 5.46 12.80
CA THR A 111 14.05 6.06 13.88
C THR A 111 13.20 6.56 15.02
N ASP A 112 11.99 7.02 14.70
CA ASP A 112 11.06 7.63 15.64
C ASP A 112 9.62 7.24 15.31
N ASN A 113 8.74 7.29 16.33
CA ASN A 113 7.32 7.02 16.17
C ASN A 113 6.49 8.10 16.88
N VAL A 114 5.43 8.55 16.22
CA VAL A 114 4.43 9.47 16.77
C VAL A 114 3.09 8.76 16.90
N ALA A 115 2.57 8.70 18.11
CA ALA A 115 1.27 8.07 18.40
C ALA A 115 0.11 9.05 18.37
N GLU A 116 0.40 10.31 18.59
CA GLU A 116 -0.53 11.42 18.64
C GLU A 116 -1.16 11.69 17.26
N ARG A 117 -2.29 12.38 17.25
CA ARG A 117 -3.01 12.79 16.02
C ARG A 117 -3.43 14.24 16.07
N GLY A 118 -3.88 14.74 14.92
CA GLY A 118 -4.27 16.14 14.78
C GLY A 118 -3.10 17.08 15.06
N ASP A 119 -3.39 18.21 15.65
CA ASP A 119 -2.40 19.26 15.89
C ASP A 119 -1.27 18.82 16.83
N GLU A 120 -1.57 17.98 17.83
CA GLU A 120 -0.57 17.40 18.73
C GLU A 120 0.40 16.48 17.98
N GLY A 121 -0.11 15.65 17.09
CA GLY A 121 0.72 14.78 16.23
C GLY A 121 1.59 15.59 15.28
N VAL A 122 1.05 16.66 14.70
CA VAL A 122 1.82 17.58 13.84
C VAL A 122 2.92 18.27 14.64
N ALA A 123 2.61 18.79 15.83
CA ALA A 123 3.59 19.43 16.70
C ALA A 123 4.75 18.47 17.05
N LYS A 124 4.40 17.20 17.35
CA LYS A 124 5.40 16.17 17.67
C LYS A 124 6.27 15.80 16.47
N LEU A 125 5.68 15.69 15.28
CA LEU A 125 6.43 15.46 14.04
C LEU A 125 7.43 16.60 13.78
N LEU A 126 7.01 17.85 13.94
CA LEU A 126 7.86 19.04 13.76
C LEU A 126 8.97 19.10 14.81
N GLU A 127 8.67 18.79 16.07
CA GLU A 127 9.67 18.71 17.15
C GLU A 127 10.75 17.67 16.82
N LEU A 128 10.33 16.44 16.43
CA LEU A 128 11.25 15.34 16.12
C LEU A 128 12.07 15.56 14.84
N SER A 129 11.64 16.42 13.95
CA SER A 129 12.27 16.66 12.65
C SER A 129 13.00 18.01 12.54
N ASP A 130 13.13 18.75 13.66
CA ASP A 130 13.74 20.08 13.67
C ASP A 130 13.03 21.06 12.69
N GLY A 131 11.70 20.93 12.56
CA GLY A 131 10.85 21.86 11.81
C GLY A 131 10.25 21.31 10.51
N GLY A 132 10.53 20.06 10.11
CA GLY A 132 9.89 19.49 8.93
C GLY A 132 10.60 18.26 8.36
N ALA A 133 10.04 17.72 7.28
CA ALA A 133 10.60 16.61 6.55
C ALA A 133 10.91 17.00 5.10
N ASP A 134 11.92 16.35 4.53
CA ASP A 134 12.28 16.49 3.12
C ASP A 134 11.27 15.73 2.22
N ALA A 135 10.71 14.64 2.74
CA ALA A 135 9.70 13.84 2.03
C ALA A 135 8.62 13.32 2.99
N VAL A 136 7.41 13.20 2.46
CA VAL A 136 6.26 12.63 3.19
C VAL A 136 5.66 11.51 2.36
N LEU A 137 5.57 10.31 2.97
CA LEU A 137 4.90 9.15 2.42
C LEU A 137 3.55 9.02 3.15
N ASP A 138 2.46 9.38 2.47
CA ASP A 138 1.13 9.23 3.03
C ASP A 138 0.50 7.91 2.59
N ALA A 139 0.54 6.92 3.49
CA ALA A 139 -0.13 5.63 3.32
C ALA A 139 -1.54 5.63 3.92
N GLN A 140 -1.99 6.74 4.50
CA GLN A 140 -3.34 6.94 5.03
C GLN A 140 -4.25 7.71 4.06
N ILE A 141 -4.03 7.60 2.78
CA ILE A 141 -5.11 7.93 1.87
C ILE A 141 -6.27 7.05 2.28
N ASN A 142 -7.35 7.64 2.77
CA ASN A 142 -8.56 6.87 3.06
C ASN A 142 -9.18 6.50 1.70
N PRO A 143 -8.81 5.36 1.09
CA PRO A 143 -9.28 4.99 -0.23
C PRO A 143 -10.77 4.69 -0.21
N GLY A 144 -11.36 4.47 0.98
CA GLY A 144 -12.80 4.34 1.15
C GLY A 144 -13.57 5.60 0.71
N LYS A 145 -12.96 6.78 0.75
CA LYS A 145 -13.58 8.01 0.23
C LYS A 145 -13.74 8.01 -1.30
N VAL A 146 -13.06 7.15 -2.03
CA VAL A 146 -13.29 6.98 -3.47
C VAL A 146 -14.59 6.23 -3.75
N PHE A 147 -15.11 5.47 -2.78
CA PHE A 147 -16.43 4.86 -2.85
C PHE A 147 -17.47 5.90 -2.47
N THR A 148 -17.93 6.64 -3.46
CA THR A 148 -18.86 7.76 -3.25
C THR A 148 -20.32 7.33 -3.29
N GLN A 149 -20.61 6.12 -3.73
CA GLN A 149 -21.94 5.50 -3.72
C GLN A 149 -21.86 4.01 -3.40
N THR A 150 -22.90 3.50 -2.76
CA THR A 150 -23.03 2.10 -2.36
C THR A 150 -24.25 1.48 -3.06
N PHE A 151 -24.09 0.24 -3.54
CA PHE A 151 -25.12 -0.51 -4.25
C PHE A 151 -25.18 -1.95 -3.73
N GLY A 152 -26.36 -2.57 -3.80
CA GLY A 152 -26.49 -4.02 -3.68
C GLY A 152 -26.00 -4.73 -4.94
N LEU A 153 -25.77 -6.04 -4.83
CA LEU A 153 -25.30 -6.85 -5.97
C LEU A 153 -26.35 -6.89 -7.11
N ASP A 154 -27.63 -6.79 -6.77
CA ASP A 154 -28.75 -6.68 -7.72
C ASP A 154 -28.76 -5.38 -8.53
N GLN A 155 -28.05 -4.36 -8.04
CA GLN A 155 -27.91 -3.04 -8.66
C GLN A 155 -26.55 -2.87 -9.40
N ILE A 156 -25.84 -3.96 -9.68
CA ILE A 156 -24.50 -3.92 -10.27
C ILE A 156 -24.45 -3.14 -11.59
N GLN A 157 -25.47 -3.27 -12.42
CA GLN A 157 -25.56 -2.54 -13.69
C GLN A 157 -25.61 -1.02 -13.45
N GLN A 158 -26.45 -0.59 -12.51
CA GLN A 158 -26.55 0.82 -12.13
C GLN A 158 -25.24 1.35 -11.55
N ALA A 159 -24.53 0.54 -10.76
CA ALA A 159 -23.22 0.88 -10.21
C ALA A 159 -22.19 1.16 -11.33
N TYR A 160 -22.18 0.38 -12.39
CA TYR A 160 -21.32 0.62 -13.56
C TYR A 160 -21.77 1.86 -14.37
N GLU A 161 -23.05 2.04 -14.57
CA GLU A 161 -23.60 3.19 -15.32
C GLU A 161 -23.24 4.53 -14.67
N VAL A 162 -23.33 4.65 -13.33
CA VAL A 162 -22.94 5.88 -12.62
C VAL A 162 -21.43 6.12 -12.63
N MET A 163 -20.61 5.08 -12.71
CA MET A 163 -19.16 5.22 -12.92
C MET A 163 -18.85 5.67 -14.34
N ASP A 164 -19.47 5.07 -15.35
CA ASP A 164 -19.33 5.44 -16.77
C ASP A 164 -19.75 6.89 -17.01
N GLN A 165 -20.84 7.32 -16.40
CA GLN A 165 -21.34 8.70 -16.44
C GLN A 165 -20.54 9.67 -15.56
N ARG A 166 -19.47 9.21 -14.89
CA ARG A 166 -18.63 9.99 -13.97
C ARG A 166 -19.40 10.67 -12.81
N LYS A 167 -20.55 10.10 -12.43
CA LYS A 167 -21.36 10.55 -11.28
C LYS A 167 -20.85 10.02 -9.94
N THR A 168 -19.99 9.00 -9.97
CA THR A 168 -19.28 8.45 -8.82
C THR A 168 -17.82 8.23 -9.18
N ILE A 169 -16.93 8.29 -8.21
CA ILE A 169 -15.51 7.96 -8.39
C ILE A 169 -15.37 6.43 -8.45
N LYS A 170 -15.95 5.76 -7.44
CA LYS A 170 -16.07 4.29 -7.37
C LYS A 170 -17.37 3.90 -6.72
N SER A 171 -17.98 2.84 -7.20
CA SER A 171 -19.14 2.19 -6.59
C SER A 171 -18.69 1.11 -5.61
N TYR A 172 -19.28 1.07 -4.42
CA TYR A 172 -19.09 0.01 -3.44
C TYR A 172 -20.24 -0.99 -3.55
N LEU A 173 -19.93 -2.26 -3.79
CA LEU A 173 -20.93 -3.31 -3.89
C LEU A 173 -20.98 -4.10 -2.59
N ILE A 174 -22.19 -4.19 -2.01
CA ILE A 174 -22.46 -5.06 -0.85
C ILE A 174 -23.00 -6.38 -1.39
N VAL A 175 -22.35 -7.47 -1.03
CA VAL A 175 -22.80 -8.84 -1.27
C VAL A 175 -23.33 -9.35 0.05
N GLU A 176 -24.66 -9.42 0.16
CA GLU A 176 -25.28 -10.10 1.29
C GLU A 176 -25.16 -11.61 1.06
N GLY A 177 -24.58 -12.31 2.05
CA GLY A 177 -24.36 -13.75 2.04
C GLY A 177 -25.59 -14.54 2.51
#